data_4e1017f4e602928fcab5b10aa5f32dee
#
_entry.id   4e1017f4e602928fcab5b10aa5f32dee
#
_cell.length_a   1.000
_cell.length_b   1.000
_cell.length_c   1.000
_cell.angle_alpha   90.00
_cell.angle_beta   90.00
_cell.angle_gamma   90.00
#
_symmetry.space_group_name_H-M   'P 1'
#
loop_
_entity.id
_entity.type
_entity.pdbx_description
1 polymer ?
#
loop_
_entity_poly.entity_id
_entity_poly.type
_entity_poly.pdbx_seq_one_letter_code
_entity_poly.pdbx_strand_id
1 'polypeptide(L)'
;TLAENLANVPDLKEGQTVIRPLENPIKPTGHIRILKGNLAEGGSVAKITGKEGLLFKGPARVFDGEYAANQGIKEGKVNAGEVVVIRYEGPKGGPGMPEMLKPTAAIMGAGLGKSVALITDGRFSGGTHGFVVGHIVPEAQEGGTIGLLEDGDIIEINAENNTLEVHLSEAELNERKAKWTAPELKFSSGVLYKYIKNVSTASEGCVTDE
;
A
#
# COMPACT_ATOMS: atom_id res chain seq x y z
N THR A 1 10.87 11.51 34.91
CA THR A 1 10.58 11.93 33.53
C THR A 1 11.64 11.40 32.58
N LEU A 2 11.39 11.43 31.28
CA LEU A 2 12.38 11.05 30.25
C LEU A 2 13.61 11.97 30.33
N ALA A 3 13.41 13.26 30.54
CA ALA A 3 14.50 14.22 30.68
C ALA A 3 15.44 13.93 31.86
N GLU A 4 14.88 13.56 33.03
CA GLU A 4 15.69 13.16 34.20
C GLU A 4 16.49 11.88 33.94
N ASN A 5 15.91 10.92 33.25
CA ASN A 5 16.61 9.69 32.86
C ASN A 5 17.75 9.98 31.87
N LEU A 6 17.52 10.84 30.87
CA LEU A 6 18.53 11.21 29.89
C LEU A 6 19.68 12.02 30.48
N ALA A 7 19.48 12.78 31.56
CA ALA A 7 20.52 13.57 32.21
C ALA A 7 21.70 12.70 32.75
N ASN A 8 21.45 11.42 32.98
CA ASN A 8 22.44 10.47 33.50
C ASN A 8 22.94 9.45 32.45
N VAL A 9 22.52 9.58 31.20
CA VAL A 9 22.97 8.71 30.12
C VAL A 9 24.33 9.18 29.64
N PRO A 10 25.36 8.30 29.56
CA PRO A 10 26.66 8.69 29.04
C PRO A 10 26.58 9.04 27.55
N ASP A 11 27.49 9.87 27.09
CA ASP A 11 27.67 10.15 25.68
C ASP A 11 27.95 8.91 24.85
N LEU A 12 27.76 9.01 23.54
CA LEU A 12 28.06 7.94 22.61
C LEU A 12 29.51 7.51 22.75
N LYS A 13 29.75 6.22 22.81
CA LYS A 13 31.09 5.63 22.89
C LYS A 13 31.94 6.13 21.71
N GLU A 14 33.12 6.63 21.98
CA GLU A 14 34.06 7.07 20.95
C GLU A 14 34.36 5.96 19.93
N GLY A 15 34.35 6.30 18.64
CA GLY A 15 34.61 5.37 17.55
C GLY A 15 33.46 4.40 17.22
N GLN A 16 32.30 4.50 17.92
CA GLN A 16 31.13 3.70 17.53
C GLN A 16 30.61 4.12 16.15
N THR A 17 30.05 3.18 15.38
CA THR A 17 29.55 3.39 14.01
C THR A 17 28.10 2.98 13.83
N VAL A 18 27.42 2.59 14.91
CA VAL A 18 26.03 2.10 14.89
C VAL A 18 25.05 3.27 14.78
N ILE A 19 25.21 4.28 15.65
CA ILE A 19 24.41 5.51 15.61
C ILE A 19 25.19 6.55 14.81
N ARG A 20 24.58 7.03 13.73
CA ARG A 20 25.19 8.01 12.84
C ARG A 20 24.63 9.41 13.12
N PRO A 21 25.48 10.47 13.08
CA PRO A 21 25.00 11.84 13.15
C PRO A 21 24.24 12.22 11.88
N LEU A 22 23.43 13.27 11.95
CA LEU A 22 22.63 13.77 10.81
C LEU A 22 23.51 14.22 9.63
N GLU A 23 24.72 14.69 9.89
CA GLU A 23 25.69 15.13 8.87
C GLU A 23 26.32 13.94 8.11
N ASN A 24 26.24 12.74 8.67
CA ASN A 24 26.80 11.53 8.06
C ASN A 24 25.87 10.33 8.26
N PRO A 25 24.64 10.36 7.74
CA PRO A 25 23.67 9.29 7.91
C PRO A 25 24.05 8.03 7.12
N ILE A 26 23.52 6.88 7.51
CA ILE A 26 23.64 5.64 6.73
C ILE A 26 22.99 5.81 5.34
N LYS A 27 21.85 6.52 5.30
CA LYS A 27 21.14 6.93 4.09
C LYS A 27 20.57 8.34 4.26
N PRO A 28 20.56 9.16 3.22
CA PRO A 28 20.02 10.52 3.31
C PRO A 28 18.49 10.55 3.46
N THR A 29 17.79 9.49 3.06
CA THR A 29 16.33 9.36 3.13
C THR A 29 15.91 8.01 3.69
N GLY A 30 14.72 7.95 4.29
CA GLY A 30 14.10 6.70 4.74
C GLY A 30 13.61 5.82 3.58
N HIS A 31 13.07 4.64 3.93
CA HIS A 31 12.50 3.68 2.97
C HIS A 31 10.99 3.89 2.76
N ILE A 32 10.35 4.69 3.60
CA ILE A 32 8.92 5.03 3.47
C ILE A 32 8.81 6.27 2.61
N ARG A 33 7.93 6.19 1.60
CA ARG A 33 7.62 7.29 0.69
C ARG A 33 6.12 7.45 0.60
N ILE A 34 5.68 8.69 0.50
CA ILE A 34 4.27 9.01 0.22
C ILE A 34 4.17 9.25 -1.28
N LEU A 35 3.43 8.37 -1.97
CA LEU A 35 3.19 8.51 -3.40
C LEU A 35 1.81 9.10 -3.63
N LYS A 36 1.70 9.95 -4.65
CA LYS A 36 0.46 10.57 -5.11
C LYS A 36 0.31 10.40 -6.61
N GLY A 37 -0.90 10.57 -7.13
CA GLY A 37 -1.18 10.49 -8.55
C GLY A 37 -2.64 10.14 -8.79
N ASN A 38 -3.01 9.88 -10.03
CA ASN A 38 -4.39 9.56 -10.39
C ASN A 38 -4.90 8.24 -9.77
N LEU A 39 -3.98 7.38 -9.33
CA LEU A 39 -4.31 6.13 -8.62
C LEU A 39 -4.33 6.33 -7.10
N ALA A 40 -3.77 7.44 -6.58
CA ALA A 40 -3.67 7.73 -5.16
C ALA A 40 -3.78 9.24 -4.90
N GLU A 41 -4.92 9.85 -5.24
CA GLU A 41 -5.17 11.29 -5.09
C GLU A 41 -5.00 11.76 -3.63
N GLY A 42 -5.51 10.99 -2.67
CA GLY A 42 -5.35 11.22 -1.23
C GLY A 42 -4.01 10.75 -0.67
N GLY A 43 -3.18 10.13 -1.49
CA GLY A 43 -1.87 9.59 -1.12
C GLY A 43 -1.88 8.08 -0.91
N SER A 44 -0.68 7.53 -0.79
CA SER A 44 -0.41 6.13 -0.48
C SER A 44 0.94 6.00 0.20
N VAL A 45 1.19 4.88 0.88
CA VAL A 45 2.43 4.62 1.60
C VAL A 45 3.19 3.51 0.90
N ALA A 46 4.37 3.83 0.37
CA ALA A 46 5.27 2.88 -0.25
C ALA A 46 6.46 2.55 0.67
N LYS A 47 6.81 1.26 0.75
CA LYS A 47 8.05 0.80 1.36
C LYS A 47 8.99 0.37 0.24
N ILE A 48 9.86 1.27 -0.21
CA ILE A 48 10.80 1.04 -1.30
C ILE A 48 12.22 1.27 -0.80
N THR A 49 13.00 0.17 -0.72
CA THR A 49 14.36 0.21 -0.17
C THR A 49 15.39 0.73 -1.18
N GLY A 50 15.05 0.73 -2.46
CA GLY A 50 15.93 1.04 -3.57
C GLY A 50 16.77 -0.14 -4.07
N LYS A 51 16.73 -1.29 -3.38
CA LYS A 51 17.42 -2.52 -3.84
C LYS A 51 16.77 -3.13 -5.06
N GLU A 52 15.47 -2.92 -5.21
CA GLU A 52 14.62 -3.37 -6.31
C GLU A 52 14.52 -2.34 -7.43
N GLY A 53 15.22 -1.20 -7.30
CA GLY A 53 15.08 -0.02 -8.15
C GLY A 53 14.12 1.02 -7.54
N LEU A 54 13.87 2.10 -8.28
CA LEU A 54 12.98 3.20 -7.86
C LEU A 54 11.77 3.37 -8.78
N LEU A 55 11.73 2.61 -9.88
CA LEU A 55 10.66 2.62 -10.86
C LEU A 55 10.18 1.20 -11.13
N PHE A 56 8.87 1.00 -11.09
CA PHE A 56 8.21 -0.23 -11.54
C PHE A 56 7.04 0.13 -12.46
N LYS A 57 6.95 -0.54 -13.60
CA LYS A 57 5.84 -0.35 -14.54
C LYS A 57 5.40 -1.69 -15.09
N GLY A 58 4.12 -1.98 -15.03
CA GLY A 58 3.59 -3.24 -15.52
C GLY A 58 2.08 -3.28 -15.57
N PRO A 59 1.52 -4.33 -16.21
CA PRO A 59 0.08 -4.54 -16.25
C PRO A 59 -0.47 -4.97 -14.89
N ALA A 60 -1.65 -4.49 -14.56
CA ALA A 60 -2.39 -4.87 -13.38
C ALA A 60 -2.83 -6.35 -13.42
N ARG A 61 -2.76 -7.01 -12.27
CA ARG A 61 -3.47 -8.25 -11.97
C ARG A 61 -4.34 -8.02 -10.75
N VAL A 62 -5.65 -7.91 -10.97
CA VAL A 62 -6.60 -7.41 -9.97
C VAL A 62 -7.26 -8.53 -9.19
N PHE A 63 -7.32 -8.36 -7.87
CA PHE A 63 -8.00 -9.27 -6.94
C PHE A 63 -8.87 -8.51 -5.95
N ASP A 64 -10.10 -8.97 -5.78
CA ASP A 64 -11.03 -8.45 -4.78
C ASP A 64 -10.77 -9.15 -3.43
N GLY A 65 -9.90 -8.55 -2.64
CA GLY A 65 -9.51 -8.99 -1.31
C GLY A 65 -8.31 -9.94 -1.23
N GLU A 66 -7.77 -10.05 -0.01
CA GLU A 66 -6.58 -10.86 0.30
C GLU A 66 -6.75 -12.33 -0.07
N TYR A 67 -7.94 -12.90 0.18
CA TYR A 67 -8.20 -14.32 -0.07
C TYR A 67 -8.07 -14.66 -1.55
N ALA A 68 -8.70 -13.85 -2.43
CA ALA A 68 -8.64 -14.03 -3.87
C ALA A 68 -7.21 -13.88 -4.41
N ALA A 69 -6.46 -12.91 -3.89
CA ALA A 69 -5.05 -12.72 -4.23
C ALA A 69 -4.20 -13.95 -3.86
N ASN A 70 -4.32 -14.44 -2.63
CA ASN A 70 -3.59 -15.62 -2.17
C ASN A 70 -3.90 -16.86 -3.02
N GLN A 71 -5.16 -17.05 -3.37
CA GLN A 71 -5.59 -18.15 -4.23
C GLN A 71 -5.04 -18.01 -5.65
N GLY A 72 -5.11 -16.80 -6.23
CA GLY A 72 -4.58 -16.51 -7.57
C GLY A 72 -3.06 -16.71 -7.66
N ILE A 73 -2.31 -16.28 -6.65
CA ILE A 73 -0.86 -16.50 -6.60
C ILE A 73 -0.55 -18.01 -6.54
N LYS A 74 -1.26 -18.75 -5.67
CA LYS A 74 -1.09 -20.20 -5.54
C LYS A 74 -1.40 -20.96 -6.83
N GLU A 75 -2.39 -20.50 -7.59
CA GLU A 75 -2.79 -21.06 -8.88
C GLU A 75 -1.90 -20.63 -10.05
N GLY A 76 -0.87 -19.82 -9.81
CA GLY A 76 0.04 -19.34 -10.85
C GLY A 76 -0.59 -18.31 -11.80
N LYS A 77 -1.61 -17.56 -11.35
CA LYS A 77 -2.27 -16.51 -12.15
C LYS A 77 -1.48 -15.20 -12.20
N VAL A 78 -0.43 -15.09 -11.41
CA VAL A 78 0.44 -13.90 -11.36
C VAL A 78 1.73 -14.18 -12.12
N ASN A 79 2.08 -13.28 -13.03
CA ASN A 79 3.27 -13.41 -13.87
C ASN A 79 4.32 -12.35 -13.52
N ALA A 80 5.58 -12.62 -13.87
CA ALA A 80 6.64 -11.64 -13.75
C ALA A 80 6.31 -10.37 -14.57
N GLY A 81 6.60 -9.20 -13.99
CA GLY A 81 6.32 -7.90 -14.60
C GLY A 81 4.94 -7.34 -14.28
N GLU A 82 4.06 -8.09 -13.63
CA GLU A 82 2.73 -7.61 -13.25
C GLU A 82 2.75 -6.79 -11.95
N VAL A 83 1.75 -5.91 -11.82
CA VAL A 83 1.39 -5.22 -10.57
C VAL A 83 0.17 -5.91 -10.00
N VAL A 84 0.35 -6.62 -8.89
CA VAL A 84 -0.76 -7.25 -8.16
C VAL A 84 -1.53 -6.18 -7.42
N VAL A 85 -2.81 -6.06 -7.71
CA VAL A 85 -3.75 -5.13 -7.09
C VAL A 85 -4.66 -5.91 -6.14
N ILE A 86 -4.63 -5.57 -4.84
CA ILE A 86 -5.53 -6.13 -3.83
C ILE A 86 -6.40 -5.01 -3.33
N ARG A 87 -7.68 -5.01 -3.68
CA ARG A 87 -8.62 -3.94 -3.38
C ARG A 87 -9.74 -4.37 -2.44
N TYR A 88 -10.48 -3.41 -1.87
CA TYR A 88 -11.51 -3.62 -0.84
C TYR A 88 -10.96 -4.15 0.49
N GLU A 89 -9.74 -3.76 0.82
CA GLU A 89 -9.08 -4.03 2.10
C GLU A 89 -8.73 -2.74 2.88
N GLY A 90 -9.25 -1.59 2.40
CA GLY A 90 -9.15 -0.30 3.08
C GLY A 90 -10.04 -0.20 4.34
N PRO A 91 -10.08 0.97 5.00
CA PRO A 91 -10.81 1.15 6.28
C PRO A 91 -12.26 0.71 6.25
N LYS A 92 -12.98 0.95 5.16
CA LYS A 92 -14.39 0.59 4.98
C LYS A 92 -14.58 -0.74 4.28
N GLY A 93 -13.79 -1.02 3.25
CA GLY A 93 -13.84 -2.26 2.49
C GLY A 93 -13.34 -3.47 3.26
N GLY A 94 -12.27 -3.31 4.04
CA GLY A 94 -11.69 -4.29 4.96
C GLY A 94 -11.62 -3.74 6.39
N PRO A 95 -12.77 -3.65 7.12
CA PRO A 95 -12.85 -2.91 8.37
C PRO A 95 -11.82 -3.35 9.41
N GLY A 96 -11.08 -2.36 9.93
CA GLY A 96 -9.92 -2.57 10.78
C GLY A 96 -8.61 -2.73 10.01
N MET A 97 -8.62 -2.73 8.68
CA MET A 97 -7.45 -2.92 7.82
C MET A 97 -6.53 -4.04 8.33
N PRO A 98 -6.96 -5.30 8.32
CA PRO A 98 -6.13 -6.43 8.75
C PRO A 98 -4.78 -6.41 8.04
N GLU A 99 -3.71 -6.67 8.78
CA GLU A 99 -2.36 -6.71 8.20
C GLU A 99 -2.20 -7.91 7.28
N MET A 100 -1.92 -7.67 5.99
CA MET A 100 -1.72 -8.71 5.00
C MET A 100 -0.25 -9.13 4.97
N LEU A 101 0.04 -10.36 5.42
CA LEU A 101 1.35 -10.99 5.34
C LEU A 101 1.41 -12.08 4.27
N LYS A 102 0.32 -12.82 4.10
CA LYS A 102 0.27 -13.99 3.21
C LYS A 102 0.54 -13.66 1.74
N PRO A 103 -0.03 -12.61 1.11
CA PRO A 103 0.23 -12.32 -0.29
C PRO A 103 1.71 -12.07 -0.58
N THR A 104 2.38 -11.30 0.28
CA THR A 104 3.81 -10.99 0.12
C THR A 104 4.67 -12.24 0.30
N ALA A 105 4.36 -13.10 1.27
CA ALA A 105 5.03 -14.37 1.47
C ALA A 105 4.80 -15.34 0.30
N ALA A 106 3.57 -15.38 -0.24
CA ALA A 106 3.22 -16.21 -1.39
C ALA A 106 3.96 -15.79 -2.68
N ILE A 107 4.05 -14.48 -2.94
CA ILE A 107 4.85 -13.92 -4.05
C ILE A 107 6.33 -14.30 -3.91
N MET A 108 6.89 -14.18 -2.71
CA MET A 108 8.28 -14.60 -2.45
C MET A 108 8.46 -16.10 -2.65
N GLY A 109 7.52 -16.91 -2.14
CA GLY A 109 7.54 -18.37 -2.30
C GLY A 109 7.40 -18.84 -3.75
N ALA A 110 6.69 -18.08 -4.58
CA ALA A 110 6.59 -18.31 -6.02
C ALA A 110 7.82 -17.86 -6.83
N GLY A 111 8.85 -17.28 -6.17
CA GLY A 111 10.04 -16.77 -6.83
C GLY A 111 9.84 -15.42 -7.55
N LEU A 112 8.71 -14.75 -7.34
CA LEU A 112 8.31 -13.52 -8.03
C LEU A 112 8.68 -12.23 -7.28
N GLY A 113 9.27 -12.32 -6.10
CA GLY A 113 9.49 -11.18 -5.20
C GLY A 113 10.33 -10.01 -5.74
N LYS A 114 11.09 -10.23 -6.83
CA LYS A 114 11.87 -9.17 -7.51
C LYS A 114 11.24 -8.70 -8.82
N SER A 115 10.23 -9.39 -9.30
CA SER A 115 9.65 -9.17 -10.63
C SER A 115 8.17 -8.78 -10.61
N VAL A 116 7.59 -8.63 -9.43
CA VAL A 116 6.19 -8.25 -9.23
C VAL A 116 6.12 -7.11 -8.22
N ALA A 117 5.24 -6.14 -8.46
CA ALA A 117 4.86 -5.15 -7.46
C ALA A 117 3.49 -5.49 -6.86
N LEU A 118 3.23 -5.03 -5.61
CA LEU A 118 1.95 -5.16 -4.95
C LEU A 118 1.42 -3.80 -4.53
N ILE A 119 0.16 -3.53 -4.83
CA ILE A 119 -0.54 -2.33 -4.39
C ILE A 119 -1.88 -2.68 -3.73
N THR A 120 -2.30 -1.88 -2.73
CA THR A 120 -3.56 -2.11 -2.01
C THR A 120 -4.09 -0.83 -1.37
N ASP A 121 -5.40 -0.74 -1.21
CA ASP A 121 -6.05 0.25 -0.33
C ASP A 121 -6.00 -0.18 1.15
N GLY A 122 -5.68 -1.46 1.43
CA GLY A 122 -5.37 -1.98 2.76
C GLY A 122 -3.91 -1.75 3.16
N ARG A 123 -3.35 -2.66 3.96
CA ARG A 123 -1.96 -2.58 4.42
C ARG A 123 -1.23 -3.90 4.37
N PHE A 124 0.09 -3.82 4.16
CA PHE A 124 0.99 -4.97 4.24
C PHE A 124 1.83 -4.95 5.52
N SER A 125 2.36 -6.12 5.87
CA SER A 125 3.30 -6.24 6.98
C SER A 125 4.57 -5.40 6.79
N GLY A 126 5.08 -4.82 7.87
CA GLY A 126 6.35 -4.10 7.87
C GLY A 126 7.57 -4.95 7.48
N GLY A 127 7.47 -6.29 7.57
CA GLY A 127 8.48 -7.25 7.10
C GLY A 127 8.51 -7.50 5.59
N THR A 128 7.58 -6.90 4.85
CA THR A 128 7.45 -7.09 3.39
C THR A 128 8.65 -6.54 2.63
N HIS A 129 9.04 -7.23 1.55
CA HIS A 129 10.10 -6.84 0.62
C HIS A 129 9.54 -6.64 -0.78
N GLY A 130 10.27 -5.88 -1.61
CA GLY A 130 9.90 -5.57 -3.00
C GLY A 130 9.20 -4.22 -3.15
N PHE A 131 8.61 -4.00 -4.32
CA PHE A 131 7.75 -2.84 -4.59
C PHE A 131 6.39 -3.05 -3.93
N VAL A 132 6.17 -2.42 -2.78
CA VAL A 132 4.94 -2.58 -2.01
C VAL A 132 4.37 -1.22 -1.65
N VAL A 133 3.13 -0.97 -2.07
CA VAL A 133 2.39 0.26 -1.82
C VAL A 133 1.06 -0.08 -1.15
N GLY A 134 0.83 0.46 0.02
CA GLY A 134 -0.43 0.32 0.76
C GLY A 134 -1.09 1.66 1.03
N HIS A 135 -2.21 1.61 1.73
CA HIS A 135 -2.95 2.79 2.18
C HIS A 135 -3.35 3.72 1.02
N ILE A 136 -3.69 3.15 -0.14
CA ILE A 136 -4.13 3.95 -1.29
C ILE A 136 -5.45 4.63 -0.97
N VAL A 137 -5.48 5.94 -1.11
CA VAL A 137 -6.65 6.79 -0.84
C VAL A 137 -7.00 7.60 -2.10
N PRO A 138 -8.30 7.64 -2.49
CA PRO A 138 -9.47 6.97 -1.88
C PRO A 138 -9.44 5.44 -2.05
N GLU A 139 -9.99 4.71 -1.05
CA GLU A 139 -10.11 3.26 -1.12
C GLU A 139 -11.14 2.81 -2.17
N ALA A 140 -11.06 1.55 -2.61
CA ALA A 140 -11.97 0.98 -3.61
C ALA A 140 -13.45 1.02 -3.17
N GLN A 141 -13.74 0.80 -1.89
CA GLN A 141 -15.11 0.83 -1.35
C GLN A 141 -15.76 2.23 -1.46
N GLU A 142 -14.97 3.28 -1.54
CA GLU A 142 -15.43 4.67 -1.73
C GLU A 142 -15.33 5.14 -3.19
N GLY A 143 -15.08 4.24 -4.12
CA GLY A 143 -14.97 4.58 -5.55
C GLY A 143 -13.67 5.25 -5.93
N GLY A 144 -12.60 5.04 -5.15
CA GLY A 144 -11.24 5.41 -5.54
C GLY A 144 -10.82 4.70 -6.82
N THR A 145 -9.87 5.29 -7.54
CA THR A 145 -9.38 4.76 -8.84
C THR A 145 -8.94 3.30 -8.76
N ILE A 146 -8.40 2.85 -7.62
CA ILE A 146 -8.05 1.45 -7.40
C ILE A 146 -9.25 0.49 -7.58
N GLY A 147 -10.47 0.96 -7.26
CA GLY A 147 -11.71 0.21 -7.46
C GLY A 147 -12.14 0.08 -8.92
N LEU A 148 -11.58 0.92 -9.81
CA LEU A 148 -11.90 0.97 -11.23
C LEU A 148 -10.94 0.18 -12.11
N LEU A 149 -9.85 -0.34 -11.54
CA LEU A 149 -8.81 -1.07 -12.27
C LEU A 149 -9.32 -2.39 -12.82
N GLU A 150 -8.84 -2.72 -14.01
CA GLU A 150 -9.08 -3.99 -14.70
C GLU A 150 -7.75 -4.69 -14.98
N ASP A 151 -7.78 -6.01 -15.18
CA ASP A 151 -6.59 -6.78 -15.57
C ASP A 151 -6.00 -6.21 -16.86
N GLY A 152 -4.69 -5.97 -16.84
CA GLY A 152 -3.95 -5.43 -17.98
C GLY A 152 -3.76 -3.92 -17.98
N ASP A 153 -4.45 -3.16 -17.12
CA ASP A 153 -4.20 -1.71 -16.98
C ASP A 153 -2.74 -1.44 -16.61
N ILE A 154 -2.10 -0.53 -17.31
CA ILE A 154 -0.68 -0.23 -17.03
C ILE A 154 -0.58 0.69 -15.83
N ILE A 155 0.12 0.21 -14.80
CA ILE A 155 0.39 0.94 -13.56
C ILE A 155 1.87 1.30 -13.50
N GLU A 156 2.17 2.53 -13.07
CA GLU A 156 3.52 3.02 -12.84
C GLU A 156 3.70 3.46 -11.38
N ILE A 157 4.70 2.89 -10.72
CA ILE A 157 5.14 3.23 -9.37
C ILE A 157 6.51 3.90 -9.51
N ASN A 158 6.59 5.20 -9.26
CA ASN A 158 7.82 5.97 -9.40
C ASN A 158 8.22 6.59 -8.06
N ALA A 159 9.20 5.97 -7.40
CA ALA A 159 9.70 6.44 -6.11
C ALA A 159 10.69 7.62 -6.23
N GLU A 160 11.21 7.92 -7.42
CA GLU A 160 12.03 9.12 -7.62
C GLU A 160 11.16 10.37 -7.58
N ASN A 161 10.04 10.33 -8.28
CA ASN A 161 9.09 11.44 -8.38
C ASN A 161 7.98 11.37 -7.32
N ASN A 162 7.92 10.30 -6.52
CA ASN A 162 6.88 10.00 -5.55
C ASN A 162 5.48 9.95 -6.19
N THR A 163 5.35 9.25 -7.33
CA THR A 163 4.07 9.11 -8.03
C THR A 163 3.58 7.67 -8.12
N LEU A 164 2.26 7.52 -8.14
CA LEU A 164 1.52 6.27 -8.38
C LEU A 164 0.42 6.55 -9.38
N GLU A 165 0.59 6.03 -10.60
CA GLU A 165 -0.26 6.36 -11.73
C GLU A 165 -0.80 5.11 -12.43
N VAL A 166 -2.03 5.19 -12.94
CA VAL A 166 -2.54 4.28 -13.97
C VAL A 166 -2.57 5.03 -15.31
N HIS A 167 -2.10 4.37 -16.36
CA HIS A 167 -2.04 4.95 -17.71
C HIS A 167 -3.39 4.79 -18.43
N LEU A 168 -4.42 5.43 -17.88
CA LEU A 168 -5.75 5.58 -18.46
C LEU A 168 -6.04 7.05 -18.68
N SER A 169 -6.78 7.37 -19.73
CA SER A 169 -7.27 8.74 -19.95
C SER A 169 -8.36 9.10 -18.92
N GLU A 170 -8.54 10.40 -18.69
CA GLU A 170 -9.65 10.88 -17.84
C GLU A 170 -11.02 10.43 -18.36
N ALA A 171 -11.18 10.31 -19.68
CA ALA A 171 -12.42 9.86 -20.29
C ALA A 171 -12.70 8.38 -19.93
N GLU A 172 -11.70 7.51 -20.01
CA GLU A 172 -11.82 6.09 -19.60
C GLU A 172 -12.10 5.94 -18.10
N LEU A 173 -11.40 6.71 -17.25
CA LEU A 173 -11.65 6.71 -15.81
C LEU A 173 -13.07 7.17 -15.48
N ASN A 174 -13.55 8.23 -16.13
CA ASN A 174 -14.90 8.73 -15.95
C ASN A 174 -15.96 7.73 -16.45
N GLU A 175 -15.72 7.04 -17.57
CA GLU A 175 -16.61 5.99 -18.07
C GLU A 175 -16.71 4.82 -17.09
N ARG A 176 -15.58 4.35 -16.56
CA ARG A 176 -15.55 3.28 -15.56
C ARG A 176 -16.22 3.71 -14.27
N LYS A 177 -15.95 4.94 -13.81
CA LYS A 177 -16.58 5.50 -12.61
C LYS A 177 -18.10 5.63 -12.74
N ALA A 178 -18.59 5.98 -13.91
CA ALA A 178 -20.04 6.03 -14.17
C ALA A 178 -20.73 4.66 -14.12
N LYS A 179 -20.00 3.60 -14.39
CA LYS A 179 -20.49 2.19 -14.33
C LYS A 179 -20.25 1.55 -12.98
N TRP A 180 -19.34 2.10 -12.18
CA TRP A 180 -18.96 1.52 -10.90
C TRP A 180 -20.10 1.69 -9.88
N THR A 181 -20.33 0.63 -9.13
CA THR A 181 -21.24 0.63 -7.96
C THR A 181 -20.50 0.04 -6.77
N ALA A 182 -20.64 0.67 -5.61
CA ALA A 182 -20.03 0.15 -4.39
C ALA A 182 -20.54 -1.28 -4.11
N PRO A 183 -19.65 -2.26 -3.91
CA PRO A 183 -20.08 -3.57 -3.46
C PRO A 183 -20.71 -3.49 -2.06
N GLU A 184 -21.51 -4.51 -1.72
CA GLU A 184 -22.09 -4.59 -0.38
C GLU A 184 -21.00 -4.58 0.69
N LEU A 185 -21.29 -3.91 1.81
CA LEU A 185 -20.36 -3.89 2.94
C LEU A 185 -20.20 -5.31 3.51
N LYS A 186 -18.98 -5.69 3.87
CA LYS A 186 -18.68 -7.01 4.48
C LYS A 186 -19.48 -7.28 5.76
N PHE A 187 -19.94 -6.24 6.45
CA PHE A 187 -20.74 -6.32 7.68
C PHE A 187 -21.90 -5.36 7.63
N SER A 188 -23.11 -5.83 8.00
CA SER A 188 -24.34 -5.04 8.05
C SER A 188 -24.81 -4.73 9.47
N SER A 189 -24.10 -5.23 10.50
CA SER A 189 -24.44 -5.03 11.92
C SER A 189 -23.22 -5.20 12.83
N GLY A 190 -23.37 -4.87 14.12
CA GLY A 190 -22.33 -5.05 15.12
C GLY A 190 -21.24 -3.97 15.12
N VAL A 191 -20.13 -4.26 15.81
CA VAL A 191 -19.05 -3.30 16.02
C VAL A 191 -18.33 -2.93 14.70
N LEU A 192 -18.12 -3.87 13.82
CA LEU A 192 -17.46 -3.61 12.54
C LEU A 192 -18.33 -2.75 11.62
N TYR A 193 -19.64 -2.91 11.63
CA TYR A 193 -20.54 -2.02 10.90
C TYR A 193 -20.50 -0.59 11.44
N LYS A 194 -20.49 -0.43 12.79
CA LYS A 194 -20.32 0.89 13.41
C LYS A 194 -18.99 1.53 13.02
N TYR A 195 -17.92 0.73 12.99
CA TYR A 195 -16.61 1.18 12.53
C TYR A 195 -16.66 1.70 11.10
N ILE A 196 -17.19 0.91 10.15
CA ILE A 196 -17.33 1.29 8.73
C ILE A 196 -18.05 2.64 8.58
N LYS A 197 -19.08 2.90 9.41
CA LYS A 197 -19.89 4.12 9.34
C LYS A 197 -19.18 5.37 9.84
N ASN A 198 -18.20 5.23 10.72
CA ASN A 198 -17.57 6.35 11.40
C ASN A 198 -16.10 6.54 11.04
N VAL A 199 -15.44 5.52 10.46
CA VAL A 199 -14.02 5.59 10.17
C VAL A 199 -13.72 6.60 9.07
N SER A 200 -12.72 7.44 9.33
CA SER A 200 -12.11 8.34 8.34
C SER A 200 -11.17 7.58 7.39
N THR A 201 -10.65 8.27 6.38
CA THR A 201 -9.73 7.67 5.41
C THR A 201 -8.39 7.29 6.04
N ALA A 202 -7.64 6.43 5.36
CA ALA A 202 -6.31 6.02 5.82
C ALA A 202 -5.33 7.20 5.91
N SER A 203 -5.46 8.21 5.04
CA SER A 203 -4.65 9.44 5.09
C SER A 203 -4.97 10.35 6.28
N GLU A 204 -6.16 10.21 6.87
CA GLU A 204 -6.60 10.93 8.08
C GLU A 204 -6.38 10.10 9.35
N GLY A 205 -5.80 8.91 9.24
CA GLY A 205 -5.43 8.07 10.38
C GLY A 205 -6.47 7.05 10.80
N CYS A 206 -7.54 6.81 10.01
CA CYS A 206 -8.61 5.86 10.34
C CYS A 206 -9.25 6.11 11.70
N VAL A 207 -9.44 7.38 12.07
CA VAL A 207 -10.09 7.77 13.33
C VAL A 207 -11.59 7.58 13.26
N THR A 208 -12.25 7.40 14.41
CA THR A 208 -13.69 7.08 14.51
C THR A 208 -14.48 8.03 15.41
N ASP A 209 -13.85 9.06 15.93
CA ASP A 209 -14.35 9.96 16.99
C ASP A 209 -14.35 11.45 16.59
N GLU A 210 -14.32 11.72 15.30
CA GLU A 210 -14.48 13.06 14.71
C GLU A 210 -15.89 13.29 14.16
#